data_f140ff1746934dfa7e8a88b0025d01dd
#
_entry.id   f140ff1746934dfa7e8a88b0025d01dd
#
_cell.length_a   1.000
_cell.length_b   1.000
_cell.length_c   1.000
_cell.angle_alpha   90.00
_cell.angle_beta   90.00
_cell.angle_gamma   90.00
#
_symmetry.space_group_name_H-M   'P 1'
#
loop_
_entity.id
_entity.type
_entity.pdbx_description
1 polymer ?
#
loop_
_entity_poly.entity_id
_entity_poly.type
_entity_poly.pdbx_seq_one_letter_code
_entity_poly.pdbx_strand_id
1 'polypeptide(L)'
;MECTGERYLPEFDRDWTLEHLHRYLLACELAAGKTVLDIACGDGYGSAMLARHAAQVTGVDIDTPTVERARGKYVADNLRFLQGSATDIPLDDDSVDLVISFETIEHLMEQDRMLYEIRRVLRPEGFLLISSPDKYEYGDVPGYHNEFHLKELYRQEFEALLQKHFSRHALL
;
A
#
# COMPACT_ATOMS: atom_id res chain seq x y z
N MET A 1 -0.39 8.72 22.60
CA MET A 1 -0.09 7.66 21.63
C MET A 1 1.29 7.98 21.09
N GLU A 2 2.28 7.16 21.31
CA GLU A 2 3.62 7.41 20.81
C GLU A 2 3.63 7.21 19.29
N CYS A 3 4.05 8.22 18.56
CA CYS A 3 4.29 8.12 17.13
C CYS A 3 5.59 7.33 16.96
N THR A 4 5.50 6.08 16.49
CA THR A 4 6.67 5.21 16.30
C THR A 4 7.48 5.56 15.04
N GLY A 5 7.03 6.53 14.23
CA GLY A 5 7.64 6.89 12.95
C GLY A 5 7.36 5.89 11.80
N GLU A 6 6.71 4.76 12.08
CA GLU A 6 6.38 3.72 11.09
C GLU A 6 5.08 3.98 10.33
N ARG A 7 4.20 4.81 10.91
CA ARG A 7 2.87 5.05 10.36
C ARG A 7 2.66 6.53 10.15
N TYR A 8 2.30 6.84 8.93
CA TYR A 8 1.89 8.18 8.60
C TYR A 8 0.59 8.54 9.34
N LEU A 9 0.64 9.62 10.13
CA LEU A 9 -0.53 10.25 10.74
C LEU A 9 -0.61 11.70 10.23
N PRO A 10 -1.67 12.09 9.51
CA PRO A 10 -1.80 13.41 8.87
C PRO A 10 -1.60 14.61 9.81
N GLU A 11 -1.59 14.39 11.11
CA GLU A 11 -1.54 15.41 12.15
C GLU A 11 -0.11 15.78 12.58
N PHE A 12 0.93 15.03 12.17
CA PHE A 12 2.25 15.12 12.82
C PHE A 12 3.43 15.56 11.94
N ASP A 13 3.36 15.48 10.60
CA ASP A 13 4.48 15.92 9.77
C ASP A 13 4.03 16.52 8.43
N ARG A 14 4.64 17.64 8.01
CA ARG A 14 4.22 18.38 6.81
C ARG A 14 4.84 17.85 5.51
N ASP A 15 6.09 17.40 5.53
CA ASP A 15 6.80 17.03 4.31
C ASP A 15 6.44 15.60 3.85
N TRP A 16 6.45 14.63 4.75
CA TRP A 16 5.99 13.26 4.50
C TRP A 16 4.49 13.21 4.13
N THR A 17 3.70 14.13 4.70
CA THR A 17 2.29 14.31 4.38
C THR A 17 2.07 14.58 2.90
N LEU A 18 2.86 15.47 2.31
CA LEU A 18 2.68 15.85 0.91
C LEU A 18 3.00 14.71 -0.04
N GLU A 19 4.05 13.93 0.23
CA GLU A 19 4.43 12.79 -0.59
C GLU A 19 3.37 11.69 -0.57
N HIS A 20 2.90 11.31 0.61
CA HIS A 20 1.82 10.32 0.75
C HIS A 20 0.51 10.80 0.10
N LEU A 21 0.14 12.06 0.34
CA LEU A 21 -1.05 12.65 -0.26
C LEU A 21 -0.96 12.67 -1.78
N HIS A 22 0.19 13.03 -2.35
CA HIS A 22 0.41 13.04 -3.79
C HIS A 22 0.21 11.64 -4.41
N ARG A 23 0.77 10.59 -3.79
CA ARG A 23 0.57 9.21 -4.24
C ARG A 23 -0.91 8.81 -4.22
N TYR A 24 -1.65 9.14 -3.16
CA TYR A 24 -3.09 8.85 -3.09
C TYR A 24 -3.93 9.69 -4.04
N LEU A 25 -3.54 10.92 -4.35
CA LEU A 25 -4.24 11.72 -5.39
C LEU A 25 -4.13 11.07 -6.78
N LEU A 26 -2.94 10.60 -7.15
CA LEU A 26 -2.76 9.82 -8.38
C LEU A 26 -3.59 8.52 -8.34
N ALA A 27 -3.57 7.81 -7.22
CA ALA A 27 -4.34 6.58 -7.03
C ALA A 27 -5.86 6.83 -7.17
N CYS A 28 -6.38 7.96 -6.68
CA CYS A 28 -7.79 8.34 -6.81
C CYS A 28 -8.23 8.50 -8.27
N GLU A 29 -7.39 9.07 -9.13
CA GLU A 29 -7.67 9.18 -10.57
C GLU A 29 -7.79 7.79 -11.22
N LEU A 30 -6.91 6.87 -10.84
CA LEU A 30 -6.88 5.50 -11.36
C LEU A 30 -7.98 4.61 -10.77
N ALA A 31 -8.50 4.94 -9.58
CA ALA A 31 -9.51 4.17 -8.85
C ALA A 31 -10.95 4.35 -9.38
N ALA A 32 -11.19 5.33 -10.27
CA ALA A 32 -12.53 5.69 -10.70
C ALA A 32 -13.33 4.47 -11.20
N GLY A 33 -14.46 4.18 -10.51
CA GLY A 33 -15.38 3.09 -10.84
C GLY A 33 -14.85 1.66 -10.61
N LYS A 34 -13.69 1.49 -9.96
CA LYS A 34 -13.02 0.19 -9.73
C LYS A 34 -13.30 -0.39 -8.35
N THR A 35 -13.11 -1.71 -8.26
CA THR A 35 -12.95 -2.40 -6.98
C THR A 35 -11.48 -2.35 -6.58
N VAL A 36 -11.18 -1.72 -5.44
CA VAL A 36 -9.82 -1.38 -5.00
C VAL A 36 -9.47 -2.09 -3.70
N LEU A 37 -8.27 -2.64 -3.62
CA LEU A 37 -7.60 -3.04 -2.39
C LEU A 37 -6.52 -2.01 -2.05
N ASP A 38 -6.55 -1.49 -0.83
CA ASP A 38 -5.51 -0.68 -0.22
C ASP A 38 -4.83 -1.53 0.86
N ILE A 39 -3.65 -2.08 0.54
CA ILE A 39 -2.94 -3.02 1.41
C ILE A 39 -1.91 -2.32 2.28
N ALA A 40 -1.86 -2.66 3.57
CA ALA A 40 -1.19 -1.92 4.64
C ALA A 40 -1.74 -0.48 4.75
N CYS A 41 -3.08 -0.37 4.79
CA CYS A 41 -3.79 0.91 4.70
C CYS A 41 -3.62 1.82 5.92
N GLY A 42 -2.97 1.34 6.99
CA GLY A 42 -2.73 2.08 8.22
C GLY A 42 -4.02 2.64 8.83
N ASP A 43 -4.01 3.93 9.17
CA ASP A 43 -5.16 4.64 9.77
C ASP A 43 -6.37 4.84 8.82
N GLY A 44 -6.26 4.40 7.56
CA GLY A 44 -7.36 4.32 6.60
C GLY A 44 -7.70 5.62 5.87
N TYR A 45 -6.90 6.69 6.02
CA TYR A 45 -7.17 7.96 5.35
C TYR A 45 -7.13 7.83 3.83
N GLY A 46 -6.14 7.07 3.31
CA GLY A 46 -5.99 6.80 1.88
C GLY A 46 -7.16 6.00 1.32
N SER A 47 -7.56 4.93 2.01
CA SER A 47 -8.76 4.16 1.66
C SER A 47 -10.01 5.03 1.62
N ALA A 48 -10.16 5.97 2.56
CA ALA A 48 -11.29 6.91 2.58
C ALA A 48 -11.24 7.92 1.42
N MET A 49 -10.04 8.34 0.98
CA MET A 49 -9.88 9.16 -0.23
C MET A 49 -10.28 8.38 -1.48
N LEU A 50 -9.80 7.14 -1.63
CA LEU A 50 -10.13 6.26 -2.75
C LEU A 50 -11.63 5.98 -2.85
N ALA A 51 -12.32 5.81 -1.71
CA ALA A 51 -13.76 5.53 -1.66
C ALA A 51 -14.62 6.63 -2.27
N ARG A 52 -14.11 7.86 -2.42
CA ARG A 52 -14.81 8.96 -3.09
C ARG A 52 -14.90 8.78 -4.62
N HIS A 53 -14.08 7.91 -5.19
CA HIS A 53 -13.91 7.72 -6.64
C HIS A 53 -14.18 6.28 -7.07
N ALA A 54 -13.81 5.32 -6.24
CA ALA A 54 -13.93 3.89 -6.50
C ALA A 54 -15.38 3.38 -6.37
N ALA A 55 -15.69 2.27 -7.03
CA ALA A 55 -16.94 1.56 -6.81
C ALA A 55 -16.97 0.86 -5.45
N GLN A 56 -15.85 0.24 -5.05
CA GLN A 56 -15.67 -0.43 -3.75
C GLN A 56 -14.22 -0.27 -3.30
N VAL A 57 -13.99 -0.08 -2.01
CA VAL A 57 -12.65 -0.06 -1.41
C VAL A 57 -12.61 -1.02 -0.22
N THR A 58 -11.57 -1.85 -0.19
CA THR A 58 -11.22 -2.64 0.98
C THR A 58 -9.84 -2.21 1.45
N GLY A 59 -9.75 -1.59 2.63
CA GLY A 59 -8.48 -1.35 3.32
C GLY A 59 -8.10 -2.59 4.14
N VAL A 60 -6.86 -3.02 4.04
CA VAL A 60 -6.33 -4.16 4.81
C VAL A 60 -5.09 -3.70 5.58
N ASP A 61 -5.03 -3.99 6.86
CA ASP A 61 -3.85 -3.77 7.70
C ASP A 61 -3.66 -4.94 8.67
N ILE A 62 -2.41 -5.22 9.03
CA ILE A 62 -2.09 -6.33 9.94
C ILE A 62 -2.46 -6.03 11.39
N ASP A 63 -2.49 -4.75 11.78
CA ASP A 63 -2.70 -4.30 13.15
C ASP A 63 -4.20 -4.13 13.48
N THR A 64 -4.76 -5.06 14.24
CA THR A 64 -6.16 -5.04 14.64
C THR A 64 -6.60 -3.70 15.28
N PRO A 65 -5.86 -3.10 16.24
CA PRO A 65 -6.23 -1.80 16.80
C PRO A 65 -6.32 -0.69 15.76
N THR A 66 -5.45 -0.68 14.75
CA THR A 66 -5.46 0.29 13.65
C THR A 66 -6.70 0.11 12.77
N VAL A 67 -7.02 -1.14 12.41
CA VAL A 67 -8.23 -1.46 11.65
C VAL A 67 -9.51 -1.03 12.37
N GLU A 68 -9.60 -1.27 13.68
CA GLU A 68 -10.76 -0.85 14.48
C GLU A 68 -10.90 0.68 14.53
N ARG A 69 -9.78 1.41 14.64
CA ARG A 69 -9.81 2.89 14.56
C ARG A 69 -10.26 3.37 13.19
N ALA A 70 -9.74 2.77 12.10
CA ALA A 70 -10.12 3.11 10.73
C ALA A 70 -11.63 2.91 10.51
N ARG A 71 -12.19 1.78 10.96
CA ARG A 71 -13.64 1.50 10.94
C ARG A 71 -14.48 2.54 11.67
N GLY A 72 -14.00 2.99 12.83
CA GLY A 72 -14.70 4.02 13.60
C GLY A 72 -14.58 5.43 13.02
N LYS A 73 -13.48 5.72 12.32
CA LYS A 73 -13.16 7.06 11.79
C LYS A 73 -13.74 7.31 10.40
N TYR A 74 -13.73 6.28 9.53
CA TYR A 74 -14.13 6.41 8.14
C TYR A 74 -15.28 5.46 7.82
N VAL A 75 -16.46 6.04 7.58
CA VAL A 75 -17.69 5.29 7.27
C VAL A 75 -18.21 5.72 5.91
N ALA A 76 -18.35 4.77 4.98
CA ALA A 76 -18.99 4.94 3.69
C ALA A 76 -19.53 3.59 3.21
N ASP A 77 -20.61 3.59 2.42
CA ASP A 77 -21.29 2.37 1.97
C ASP A 77 -20.40 1.49 1.07
N ASN A 78 -19.41 2.09 0.42
CA ASN A 78 -18.46 1.43 -0.47
C ASN A 78 -17.07 1.24 0.14
N LEU A 79 -16.90 1.43 1.46
CA LEU A 79 -15.63 1.31 2.17
C LEU A 79 -15.73 0.29 3.31
N ARG A 80 -14.79 -0.64 3.34
CA ARG A 80 -14.63 -1.56 4.48
C ARG A 80 -13.16 -1.74 4.84
N PHE A 81 -12.91 -2.10 6.11
CA PHE A 81 -11.57 -2.40 6.60
C PHE A 81 -11.52 -3.82 7.16
N LEU A 82 -10.48 -4.56 6.81
CA LEU A 82 -10.23 -5.93 7.25
C LEU A 82 -8.86 -6.03 7.91
N GLN A 83 -8.77 -6.85 8.95
CA GLN A 83 -7.48 -7.27 9.47
C GLN A 83 -6.92 -8.38 8.57
N GLY A 84 -5.64 -8.27 8.17
CA GLY A 84 -4.98 -9.26 7.34
C GLY A 84 -3.54 -8.92 7.04
N SER A 85 -2.77 -9.90 6.55
CA SER A 85 -1.38 -9.74 6.15
C SER A 85 -1.27 -9.44 4.66
N ALA A 86 -0.27 -8.65 4.27
CA ALA A 86 0.10 -8.47 2.87
C ALA A 86 0.63 -9.77 2.22
N THR A 87 1.07 -10.74 3.03
CA THR A 87 1.54 -12.07 2.60
C THR A 87 0.46 -13.15 2.66
N ASP A 88 -0.76 -12.80 3.13
CA ASP A 88 -1.95 -13.65 3.20
C ASP A 88 -3.20 -12.76 3.16
N ILE A 89 -3.51 -12.24 1.97
CA ILE A 89 -4.54 -11.23 1.76
C ILE A 89 -5.93 -11.87 1.91
N PRO A 90 -6.81 -11.37 2.82
CA PRO A 90 -8.11 -11.96 3.13
C PRO A 90 -9.18 -11.61 2.08
N LEU A 91 -8.86 -11.79 0.81
CA LEU A 91 -9.74 -11.61 -0.34
C LEU A 91 -9.66 -12.80 -1.28
N ASP A 92 -10.74 -13.03 -2.02
CA ASP A 92 -10.82 -14.08 -3.03
C ASP A 92 -9.89 -13.79 -4.22
N ASP A 93 -9.54 -14.83 -4.99
CA ASP A 93 -8.83 -14.74 -6.24
C ASP A 93 -9.64 -13.88 -7.25
N ASP A 94 -8.95 -13.13 -8.11
CA ASP A 94 -9.55 -12.33 -9.20
C ASP A 94 -10.70 -11.41 -8.72
N SER A 95 -10.57 -10.83 -7.51
CA SER A 95 -11.65 -10.07 -6.86
C SER A 95 -11.55 -8.55 -7.02
N VAL A 96 -10.35 -8.02 -7.32
CA VAL A 96 -10.11 -6.57 -7.39
C VAL A 96 -9.53 -6.12 -8.72
N ASP A 97 -9.82 -4.87 -9.12
CA ASP A 97 -9.32 -4.27 -10.36
C ASP A 97 -8.01 -3.51 -10.15
N LEU A 98 -7.77 -3.03 -8.92
CA LEU A 98 -6.63 -2.21 -8.55
C LEU A 98 -6.17 -2.56 -7.14
N VAL A 99 -4.87 -2.77 -6.98
CA VAL A 99 -4.22 -2.83 -5.67
C VAL A 99 -3.33 -1.61 -5.49
N ILE A 100 -3.45 -0.97 -4.33
CA ILE A 100 -2.58 0.11 -3.87
C ILE A 100 -1.70 -0.45 -2.75
N SER A 101 -0.40 -0.18 -2.81
CA SER A 101 0.57 -0.53 -1.77
C SER A 101 1.66 0.53 -1.72
N PHE A 102 1.61 1.39 -0.72
CA PHE A 102 2.60 2.45 -0.56
C PHE A 102 3.43 2.22 0.70
N GLU A 103 4.77 2.28 0.56
CA GLU A 103 5.73 2.19 1.65
C GLU A 103 5.43 0.97 2.55
N THR A 104 5.44 -0.23 1.97
CA THR A 104 5.05 -1.46 2.66
C THR A 104 6.04 -2.59 2.44
N ILE A 105 6.49 -2.80 1.21
CA ILE A 105 7.28 -3.97 0.82
C ILE A 105 8.64 -4.02 1.53
N GLU A 106 9.21 -2.87 1.87
CA GLU A 106 10.46 -2.73 2.63
C GLU A 106 10.36 -3.27 4.07
N HIS A 107 9.16 -3.31 4.63
CA HIS A 107 8.89 -3.87 5.95
C HIS A 107 8.75 -5.40 5.95
N LEU A 108 8.89 -6.07 4.80
CA LEU A 108 8.71 -7.51 4.65
C LEU A 108 9.96 -8.23 4.20
N MET A 109 10.27 -9.35 4.84
CA MET A 109 11.26 -10.30 4.33
C MET A 109 10.70 -11.14 3.18
N GLU A 110 9.41 -11.45 3.21
CA GLU A 110 8.70 -12.32 2.25
C GLU A 110 8.09 -11.53 1.07
N GLN A 111 8.90 -10.67 0.44
CA GLN A 111 8.48 -9.76 -0.63
C GLN A 111 7.88 -10.48 -1.85
N ASP A 112 8.47 -11.62 -2.24
CA ASP A 112 7.92 -12.48 -3.31
C ASP A 112 6.51 -13.00 -2.95
N ARG A 113 6.27 -13.36 -1.68
CA ARG A 113 4.95 -13.84 -1.22
C ARG A 113 3.91 -12.73 -1.26
N MET A 114 4.26 -11.52 -0.86
CA MET A 114 3.37 -10.36 -0.98
C MET A 114 2.94 -10.13 -2.43
N LEU A 115 3.88 -10.11 -3.38
CA LEU A 115 3.56 -9.89 -4.80
C LEU A 115 2.76 -11.05 -5.39
N TYR A 116 2.99 -12.28 -4.95
CA TYR A 116 2.16 -13.43 -5.30
C TYR A 116 0.71 -13.25 -4.85
N GLU A 117 0.47 -12.84 -3.59
CA GLU A 117 -0.86 -12.59 -3.06
C GLU A 117 -1.55 -11.43 -3.77
N ILE A 118 -0.83 -10.33 -4.03
CA ILE A 118 -1.35 -9.22 -4.82
C ILE A 118 -1.78 -9.69 -6.21
N ARG A 119 -0.95 -10.50 -6.87
CA ARG A 119 -1.28 -11.06 -8.19
C ARG A 119 -2.48 -12.01 -8.15
N ARG A 120 -2.64 -12.78 -7.06
CA ARG A 120 -3.75 -13.70 -6.85
C ARG A 120 -5.09 -12.96 -6.78
N VAL A 121 -5.15 -11.88 -6.01
CA VAL A 121 -6.40 -11.12 -5.82
C VAL A 121 -6.73 -10.20 -7.00
N LEU A 122 -5.75 -9.82 -7.82
CA LEU A 122 -5.96 -8.99 -9.01
C LEU A 122 -6.65 -9.78 -10.12
N ARG A 123 -7.71 -9.21 -10.68
CA ARG A 123 -8.31 -9.69 -11.94
C ARG A 123 -7.29 -9.72 -13.07
N PRO A 124 -7.52 -10.48 -14.16
CA PRO A 124 -6.57 -10.59 -15.29
C PRO A 124 -6.13 -9.25 -15.88
N GLU A 125 -7.04 -8.29 -15.97
CA GLU A 125 -6.78 -6.91 -16.48
C GLU A 125 -6.53 -5.90 -15.36
N GLY A 126 -6.45 -6.36 -14.11
CA GLY A 126 -6.18 -5.53 -12.95
C GLY A 126 -4.70 -5.12 -12.89
N PHE A 127 -4.41 -4.08 -12.11
CA PHE A 127 -3.04 -3.58 -11.97
C PHE A 127 -2.70 -3.18 -10.55
N LEU A 128 -1.42 -3.14 -10.26
CA LEU A 128 -0.81 -2.73 -9.00
C LEU A 128 -0.22 -1.32 -9.14
N LEU A 129 -0.50 -0.44 -8.20
CA LEU A 129 0.24 0.78 -7.96
C LEU A 129 1.00 0.63 -6.64
N ILE A 130 2.33 0.61 -6.72
CA ILE A 130 3.20 0.34 -5.57
C ILE A 130 4.31 1.37 -5.46
N SER A 131 4.65 1.77 -4.24
CA SER A 131 5.87 2.51 -3.95
C SER A 131 6.71 1.84 -2.87
N SER A 132 8.00 2.10 -2.91
CA SER A 132 8.99 1.71 -1.91
C SER A 132 10.15 2.70 -1.98
N PRO A 133 10.83 3.01 -0.89
CA PRO A 133 12.04 3.81 -0.95
C PRO A 133 13.13 3.08 -1.75
N ASP A 134 13.87 3.82 -2.59
CA ASP A 134 15.08 3.30 -3.22
C ASP A 134 16.19 3.25 -2.19
N LYS A 135 16.77 2.07 -1.97
CA LYS A 135 17.82 1.86 -0.97
C LYS A 135 19.00 2.80 -1.16
N TYR A 136 19.38 3.11 -2.40
CA TYR A 136 20.50 4.00 -2.67
C TYR A 136 20.19 5.44 -2.24
N GLU A 137 19.06 5.98 -2.68
CA GLU A 137 18.69 7.38 -2.43
C GLU A 137 18.23 7.61 -0.98
N TYR A 138 17.53 6.66 -0.40
CA TYR A 138 16.96 6.77 0.94
C TYR A 138 17.96 6.37 2.04
N GLY A 139 18.75 5.33 1.80
CA GLY A 139 19.67 4.73 2.78
C GLY A 139 21.12 5.12 2.56
N ASP A 140 21.70 4.71 1.42
CA ASP A 140 23.15 4.79 1.20
C ASP A 140 23.65 6.23 1.06
N VAL A 141 22.96 7.09 0.29
CA VAL A 141 23.39 8.48 0.05
C VAL A 141 23.36 9.32 1.33
N PRO A 142 22.28 9.35 2.12
CA PRO A 142 22.24 10.10 3.37
C PRO A 142 22.94 9.37 4.54
N GLY A 143 23.33 8.10 4.37
CA GLY A 143 23.84 7.27 5.46
C GLY A 143 22.80 7.00 6.55
N TYR A 144 21.52 6.93 6.16
CA TYR A 144 20.39 6.73 7.04
C TYR A 144 19.97 5.26 7.06
N HIS A 145 19.66 4.75 8.23
CA HIS A 145 19.11 3.41 8.43
C HIS A 145 17.79 3.50 9.19
N ASN A 146 16.72 3.03 8.58
CA ASN A 146 15.43 2.89 9.25
C ASN A 146 15.36 1.51 9.91
N GLU A 147 15.26 1.48 11.24
CA GLU A 147 15.20 0.23 12.02
C GLU A 147 13.97 -0.64 11.73
N PHE A 148 12.94 -0.07 11.12
CA PHE A 148 11.70 -0.76 10.75
C PHE A 148 11.75 -1.35 9.33
N HIS A 149 12.72 -0.95 8.50
CA HIS A 149 12.90 -1.52 7.17
C HIS A 149 13.69 -2.82 7.25
N LEU A 150 13.01 -3.93 7.06
CA LEU A 150 13.64 -5.25 7.11
C LEU A 150 14.46 -5.55 5.86
N LYS A 151 14.02 -5.06 4.70
CA LYS A 151 14.68 -5.30 3.42
C LYS A 151 14.35 -4.22 2.39
N GLU A 152 15.16 -3.18 2.36
CA GLU A 152 15.14 -2.20 1.28
C GLU A 152 15.77 -2.78 0.01
N LEU A 153 15.24 -2.38 -1.15
CA LEU A 153 15.71 -2.80 -2.45
C LEU A 153 16.31 -1.63 -3.23
N TYR A 154 17.40 -1.89 -3.95
CA TYR A 154 17.83 -1.00 -5.01
C TYR A 154 16.83 -1.03 -6.17
N ARG A 155 16.74 0.04 -6.94
CA ARG A 155 15.83 0.15 -8.09
C ARG A 155 15.85 -1.09 -8.99
N GLN A 156 17.04 -1.58 -9.34
CA GLN A 156 17.18 -2.75 -10.22
C GLN A 156 16.66 -4.04 -9.59
N GLU A 157 16.82 -4.21 -8.27
CA GLU A 157 16.30 -5.36 -7.53
C GLU A 157 14.78 -5.31 -7.45
N PHE A 158 14.21 -4.12 -7.24
CA PHE A 158 12.76 -3.91 -7.22
C PHE A 158 12.14 -4.20 -8.60
N GLU A 159 12.74 -3.67 -9.69
CA GLU A 159 12.33 -3.98 -11.05
C GLU A 159 12.37 -5.49 -11.35
N ALA A 160 13.48 -6.16 -10.98
CA ALA A 160 13.64 -7.59 -11.19
C ALA A 160 12.59 -8.41 -10.41
N LEU A 161 12.26 -7.96 -9.19
CA LEU A 161 11.22 -8.57 -8.36
C LEU A 161 9.83 -8.40 -9.00
N LEU A 162 9.48 -7.20 -9.48
CA LEU A 162 8.21 -6.96 -10.17
C LEU A 162 8.07 -7.80 -11.45
N GLN A 163 9.16 -7.95 -12.23
CA GLN A 163 9.16 -8.73 -13.48
C GLN A 163 8.84 -10.22 -13.31
N LYS A 164 9.08 -10.78 -12.11
CA LYS A 164 8.71 -12.18 -11.81
C LYS A 164 7.19 -12.37 -11.75
N HIS A 165 6.44 -11.34 -11.34
CA HIS A 165 5.02 -11.42 -11.05
C HIS A 165 4.13 -10.70 -12.07
N PHE A 166 4.67 -9.69 -12.76
CA PHE A 166 3.94 -8.84 -13.69
C PHE A 166 4.65 -8.75 -15.04
N SER A 167 3.91 -9.08 -16.11
CA SER A 167 4.43 -9.06 -17.49
C SER A 167 4.69 -7.65 -18.04
N ARG A 168 4.05 -6.64 -17.43
CA ARG A 168 4.21 -5.23 -17.79
C ARG A 168 4.35 -4.40 -16.51
N HIS A 169 5.30 -3.49 -16.51
CA HIS A 169 5.48 -2.50 -15.45
C HIS A 169 6.05 -1.21 -16.02
N ALA A 170 5.87 -0.12 -15.30
CA ALA A 170 6.52 1.16 -15.55
C ALA A 170 6.97 1.74 -14.20
N LEU A 171 8.13 2.37 -14.17
CA LEU A 171 8.56 3.18 -13.04
C LEU A 171 8.30 4.66 -13.36
N LEU A 172 7.77 5.37 -12.39
CA LEU A 172 7.43 6.79 -12.45
C LEU A 172 8.44 7.60 -11.65
#